data_d544ce98bb49565ffe78ba287dde60f7
#
_entry.id   d544ce98bb49565ffe78ba287dde60f7
#
_cell.length_a   1.000
_cell.length_b   1.000
_cell.length_c   1.000
_cell.angle_alpha   90.00
_cell.angle_beta   90.00
_cell.angle_gamma   90.00
#
_symmetry.space_group_name_H-M   'P 1'
#
loop_
_entity.id
_entity.type
_entity.pdbx_description
1 polymer ?
#
loop_
_entity_poly.entity_id
_entity_poly.type
_entity_poly.pdbx_seq_one_letter_code
_entity_poly.pdbx_strand_id
1 'polypeptide(L)'
;MAERLSENDSPLLVAEGLGRNYGRLTACRDVCFALYPGEVLAVVGESGSGKSTLLQLLSAQLAPSAGRVSYRMRDGVLRDLASLGEAERRFLFRTDWGFVHQDPAQGLRMAVSAGANVGERLMAVGWNHYGRIREAASSWLDRVEIEVSRIDDAPRTYSGGMRQRLQIARNLVTEPRLVFMDEPTGGLDVSVQARLLDLMRNLVGELGLAAVIVTHDLAVARLLSHRVMVMKGGRVIETGLTDQV
;
A
#
# COMPACT_ATOMS: atom_id res chain seq x y z
N MET A 1 -14.61 32.41 15.10
CA MET A 1 -13.21 32.22 14.70
C MET A 1 -13.01 30.72 14.65
N ALA A 2 -13.25 30.08 13.47
CA ALA A 2 -13.09 28.64 13.32
C ALA A 2 -11.60 28.33 13.28
N GLU A 3 -11.09 27.64 14.30
CA GLU A 3 -9.76 27.06 14.31
C GLU A 3 -9.66 26.18 13.05
N ARG A 4 -8.70 26.48 12.18
CA ARG A 4 -8.27 25.57 11.13
C ARG A 4 -7.62 24.37 11.85
N LEU A 5 -8.38 23.29 12.01
CA LEU A 5 -7.81 22.00 12.32
C LEU A 5 -6.68 21.79 11.30
N SER A 6 -5.50 21.39 11.74
CA SER A 6 -4.39 21.11 10.83
C SER A 6 -4.83 20.01 9.84
N GLU A 7 -4.33 20.02 8.60
CA GLU A 7 -4.66 18.99 7.61
C GLU A 7 -4.36 17.57 8.14
N ASN A 8 -3.46 17.45 9.13
CA ASN A 8 -3.13 16.20 9.81
C ASN A 8 -4.20 15.69 10.79
N ASP A 9 -5.15 16.52 11.23
CA ASP A 9 -6.19 16.12 12.19
C ASP A 9 -7.42 15.46 11.52
N SER A 10 -7.45 15.44 10.20
CA SER A 10 -8.56 14.86 9.43
C SER A 10 -8.18 13.51 8.82
N PRO A 11 -9.01 12.46 8.98
CA PRO A 11 -8.67 11.14 8.48
C PRO A 11 -8.54 11.13 6.94
N LEU A 12 -7.54 10.38 6.44
CA LEU A 12 -7.30 10.14 5.03
C LEU A 12 -8.21 9.04 4.46
N LEU A 13 -8.39 7.95 5.23
CA LEU A 13 -9.23 6.81 4.88
C LEU A 13 -10.11 6.46 6.08
N VAL A 14 -11.39 6.18 5.84
CA VAL A 14 -12.35 5.79 6.89
C VAL A 14 -13.10 4.55 6.46
N ALA A 15 -13.13 3.52 7.30
CA ALA A 15 -13.94 2.33 7.16
C ALA A 15 -15.03 2.33 8.21
N GLU A 16 -16.29 2.13 7.81
CA GLU A 16 -17.46 2.16 8.68
C GLU A 16 -18.31 0.91 8.47
N GLY A 17 -18.38 0.03 9.47
CA GLY A 17 -19.17 -1.20 9.45
C GLY A 17 -18.82 -2.13 8.29
N LEU A 18 -17.54 -2.11 7.85
CA LEU A 18 -17.12 -2.77 6.62
C LEU A 18 -17.21 -4.28 6.74
N GLY A 19 -17.88 -4.90 5.77
CA GLY A 19 -18.07 -6.34 5.74
C GLY A 19 -18.06 -6.94 4.34
N ARG A 20 -17.65 -8.22 4.25
CA ARG A 20 -17.67 -9.00 3.02
C ARG A 20 -18.07 -10.45 3.28
N ASN A 21 -19.07 -10.90 2.51
CA ASN A 21 -19.54 -12.29 2.51
C ASN A 21 -19.26 -12.93 1.15
N TYR A 22 -18.85 -14.19 1.15
CA TYR A 22 -18.76 -15.08 0.00
C TYR A 22 -19.72 -16.26 0.23
N GLY A 23 -20.96 -16.11 -0.20
CA GLY A 23 -22.04 -17.04 0.12
C GLY A 23 -22.24 -17.15 1.65
N ARG A 24 -21.94 -18.31 2.23
CA ARG A 24 -22.05 -18.57 3.68
C ARG A 24 -20.78 -18.17 4.47
N LEU A 25 -19.69 -17.92 3.78
CA LEU A 25 -18.42 -17.52 4.43
C LEU A 25 -18.41 -16.01 4.64
N THR A 26 -18.27 -15.57 5.88
CA THR A 26 -18.02 -14.17 6.21
C THR A 26 -16.52 -13.94 6.31
N ALA A 27 -15.95 -13.23 5.33
CA ALA A 27 -14.52 -12.92 5.30
C ALA A 27 -14.15 -11.70 6.15
N CYS A 28 -15.05 -10.70 6.21
CA CYS A 28 -14.92 -9.52 7.08
C CYS A 28 -16.29 -9.14 7.62
N ARG A 29 -16.33 -8.66 8.88
CA ARG A 29 -17.56 -8.21 9.51
C ARG A 29 -17.30 -7.05 10.45
N ASP A 30 -18.09 -5.97 10.26
CA ASP A 30 -18.18 -4.82 11.17
C ASP A 30 -16.82 -4.18 11.48
N VAL A 31 -15.97 -4.03 10.45
CA VAL A 31 -14.66 -3.40 10.61
C VAL A 31 -14.81 -1.89 10.54
N CYS A 32 -14.39 -1.20 11.61
CA CYS A 32 -14.46 0.24 11.74
C CYS A 32 -13.09 0.79 12.16
N PHE A 33 -12.54 1.73 11.39
CA PHE A 33 -11.35 2.50 11.77
C PHE A 33 -11.20 3.75 10.89
N ALA A 34 -10.34 4.67 11.33
CA ALA A 34 -9.85 5.79 10.55
C ALA A 34 -8.32 5.68 10.43
N LEU A 35 -7.78 6.05 9.29
CA LEU A 35 -6.34 6.17 9.01
C LEU A 35 -6.03 7.62 8.71
N TYR A 36 -4.95 8.14 9.30
CA TYR A 36 -4.57 9.54 9.17
C TYR A 36 -3.37 9.71 8.21
N PRO A 37 -3.15 10.92 7.66
CA PRO A 37 -1.96 11.20 6.86
C PRO A 37 -0.67 10.85 7.64
N GLY A 38 0.28 10.18 7.00
CA GLY A 38 1.53 9.74 7.62
C GLY A 38 1.40 8.57 8.61
N GLU A 39 0.18 8.09 8.88
CA GLU A 39 -0.04 6.95 9.77
C GLU A 39 0.17 5.63 9.04
N VAL A 40 0.88 4.69 9.69
CA VAL A 40 0.98 3.30 9.25
C VAL A 40 0.16 2.42 10.18
N LEU A 41 -0.85 1.75 9.63
CA LEU A 41 -1.68 0.76 10.31
C LEU A 41 -1.26 -0.64 9.86
N ALA A 42 -0.82 -1.49 10.79
CA ALA A 42 -0.65 -2.91 10.51
C ALA A 42 -1.92 -3.68 10.86
N VAL A 43 -2.34 -4.57 9.95
CA VAL A 43 -3.42 -5.53 10.17
C VAL A 43 -2.80 -6.91 10.30
N VAL A 44 -2.85 -7.49 11.49
CA VAL A 44 -2.23 -8.77 11.81
C VAL A 44 -3.28 -9.84 12.12
N GLY A 45 -2.89 -11.10 12.01
CA GLY A 45 -3.75 -12.25 12.34
C GLY A 45 -3.38 -13.50 11.56
N GLU A 46 -3.96 -14.63 11.92
CA GLU A 46 -3.72 -15.93 11.30
C GLU A 46 -4.11 -15.92 9.81
N SER A 47 -3.58 -16.90 9.06
CA SER A 47 -4.02 -17.12 7.67
C SER A 47 -5.53 -17.41 7.64
N GLY A 48 -6.24 -16.81 6.68
CA GLY A 48 -7.69 -16.92 6.58
C GLY A 48 -8.49 -16.02 7.54
N SER A 49 -7.87 -15.15 8.35
CA SER A 49 -8.60 -14.22 9.25
C SER A 49 -9.31 -13.08 8.52
N GLY A 50 -9.15 -12.92 7.20
CA GLY A 50 -9.82 -11.90 6.39
C GLY A 50 -8.96 -10.68 6.01
N LYS A 51 -7.68 -10.64 6.36
CA LYS A 51 -6.77 -9.50 6.15
C LYS A 51 -6.66 -9.05 4.69
N SER A 52 -6.32 -9.97 3.78
CA SER A 52 -6.20 -9.64 2.34
C SER A 52 -7.55 -9.22 1.75
N THR A 53 -8.67 -9.81 2.21
CA THR A 53 -10.01 -9.35 1.83
C THR A 53 -10.26 -7.93 2.31
N LEU A 54 -9.90 -7.61 3.57
CA LEU A 54 -10.00 -6.25 4.08
C LEU A 54 -9.17 -5.28 3.24
N LEU A 55 -7.92 -5.62 2.92
CA LEU A 55 -7.05 -4.77 2.09
C LEU A 55 -7.65 -4.49 0.71
N GLN A 56 -8.25 -5.51 0.08
CA GLN A 56 -8.95 -5.36 -1.22
C GLN A 56 -10.20 -4.48 -1.12
N LEU A 57 -10.94 -4.54 -0.01
CA LEU A 57 -12.07 -3.65 0.25
C LEU A 57 -11.61 -2.20 0.41
N LEU A 58 -10.57 -1.96 1.22
CA LEU A 58 -10.02 -0.63 1.48
C LEU A 58 -9.44 0.02 0.21
N SER A 59 -8.85 -0.78 -0.67
CA SER A 59 -8.30 -0.32 -1.94
C SER A 59 -9.32 -0.30 -3.08
N ALA A 60 -10.63 -0.49 -2.80
CA ALA A 60 -11.71 -0.52 -3.79
C ALA A 60 -11.50 -1.55 -4.94
N GLN A 61 -10.66 -2.56 -4.74
CA GLN A 61 -10.53 -3.70 -5.66
C GLN A 61 -11.69 -4.67 -5.53
N LEU A 62 -12.34 -4.67 -4.37
CA LEU A 62 -13.48 -5.49 -4.04
C LEU A 62 -14.60 -4.61 -3.47
N ALA A 63 -15.85 -4.82 -3.94
CA ALA A 63 -16.99 -4.12 -3.38
C ALA A 63 -17.39 -4.72 -2.03
N PRO A 64 -17.73 -3.91 -1.01
CA PRO A 64 -18.22 -4.42 0.27
C PRO A 64 -19.62 -5.03 0.14
N SER A 65 -19.94 -6.00 0.99
CA SER A 65 -21.30 -6.53 1.17
C SER A 65 -22.11 -5.70 2.20
N ALA A 66 -21.41 -4.99 3.08
CA ALA A 66 -21.97 -4.09 4.09
C ALA A 66 -20.96 -3.00 4.44
N GLY A 67 -21.45 -1.88 4.95
CA GLY A 67 -20.63 -0.74 5.33
C GLY A 67 -20.07 0.03 4.13
N ARG A 68 -19.13 0.92 4.39
CA ARG A 68 -18.52 1.77 3.37
C ARG A 68 -17.06 2.07 3.68
N VAL A 69 -16.33 2.48 2.63
CA VAL A 69 -14.97 3.02 2.73
C VAL A 69 -14.99 4.40 2.10
N SER A 70 -14.53 5.39 2.84
CA SER A 70 -14.43 6.77 2.36
C SER A 70 -12.96 7.21 2.32
N TYR A 71 -12.56 7.91 1.25
CA TYR A 71 -11.23 8.44 1.04
C TYR A 71 -11.26 9.96 0.89
N ARG A 72 -10.30 10.65 1.51
CA ARG A 72 -10.15 12.10 1.41
C ARG A 72 -9.42 12.46 0.14
N MET A 73 -10.16 12.97 -0.81
CA MET A 73 -9.64 13.42 -2.11
C MET A 73 -8.69 14.62 -1.93
N ARG A 74 -7.93 14.96 -2.98
CA ARG A 74 -7.01 16.12 -2.96
C ARG A 74 -7.71 17.47 -2.79
N ASP A 75 -9.03 17.54 -3.08
CA ASP A 75 -9.87 18.71 -2.81
C ASP A 75 -10.32 18.83 -1.35
N GLY A 76 -9.85 17.92 -0.47
CA GLY A 76 -10.19 17.87 0.94
C GLY A 76 -11.53 17.21 1.26
N VAL A 77 -12.32 16.80 0.25
CA VAL A 77 -13.62 16.17 0.45
C VAL A 77 -13.47 14.67 0.70
N LEU A 78 -14.13 14.19 1.76
CA LEU A 78 -14.22 12.75 2.04
C LEU A 78 -15.33 12.14 1.16
N ARG A 79 -14.97 11.23 0.25
CA ARG A 79 -15.91 10.60 -0.69
C ARG A 79 -15.96 9.09 -0.46
N ASP A 80 -17.18 8.54 -0.52
CA ASP A 80 -17.38 7.09 -0.51
C ASP A 80 -16.82 6.48 -1.80
N LEU A 81 -15.93 5.50 -1.67
CA LEU A 81 -15.29 4.83 -2.79
C LEU A 81 -16.28 4.07 -3.68
N ALA A 82 -17.41 3.63 -3.13
CA ALA A 82 -18.46 2.98 -3.89
C ALA A 82 -19.20 3.95 -4.83
N SER A 83 -19.21 5.25 -4.50
CA SER A 83 -19.82 6.30 -5.34
C SER A 83 -18.94 6.73 -6.50
N LEU A 84 -17.65 6.40 -6.47
CA LEU A 84 -16.70 6.81 -7.51
C LEU A 84 -16.92 6.01 -8.80
N GLY A 85 -16.89 6.72 -9.93
CA GLY A 85 -16.85 6.10 -11.24
C GLY A 85 -15.54 5.32 -11.49
N GLU A 86 -15.56 4.43 -12.48
CA GLU A 86 -14.37 3.62 -12.80
C GLU A 86 -13.15 4.50 -13.19
N ALA A 87 -13.38 5.61 -13.88
CA ALA A 87 -12.34 6.56 -14.27
C ALA A 87 -11.68 7.22 -13.04
N GLU A 88 -12.49 7.63 -12.04
CA GLU A 88 -11.99 8.23 -10.80
C GLU A 88 -11.20 7.23 -9.97
N ARG A 89 -11.68 5.99 -9.84
CA ARG A 89 -10.94 4.91 -9.16
C ARG A 89 -9.60 4.62 -9.84
N ARG A 90 -9.58 4.51 -11.17
CA ARG A 90 -8.32 4.36 -11.93
C ARG A 90 -7.38 5.54 -11.74
N PHE A 91 -7.91 6.75 -11.63
CA PHE A 91 -7.11 7.95 -11.35
C PHE A 91 -6.47 7.86 -9.97
N LEU A 92 -7.20 7.48 -8.91
CA LEU A 92 -6.63 7.26 -7.58
C LEU A 92 -5.48 6.24 -7.59
N PHE A 93 -5.65 5.10 -8.26
CA PHE A 93 -4.59 4.09 -8.39
C PHE A 93 -3.36 4.58 -9.14
N ARG A 94 -3.49 5.58 -10.00
CA ARG A 94 -2.36 6.13 -10.77
C ARG A 94 -1.62 7.23 -10.02
N THR A 95 -2.32 8.02 -9.21
CA THR A 95 -1.82 9.26 -8.62
C THR A 95 -1.63 9.18 -7.10
N ASP A 96 -2.65 8.72 -6.38
CA ASP A 96 -2.74 8.84 -4.93
C ASP A 96 -2.43 7.53 -4.19
N TRP A 97 -2.55 6.39 -4.87
CA TRP A 97 -2.42 5.08 -4.25
C TRP A 97 -1.29 4.23 -4.84
N GLY A 98 -0.57 3.52 -3.96
CA GLY A 98 0.31 2.42 -4.31
C GLY A 98 -0.28 1.10 -3.82
N PHE A 99 0.02 0.00 -4.53
CA PHE A 99 -0.32 -1.35 -4.08
C PHE A 99 0.88 -2.28 -4.24
N VAL A 100 1.38 -2.78 -3.11
CA VAL A 100 2.49 -3.74 -3.06
C VAL A 100 1.90 -5.13 -2.79
N HIS A 101 2.00 -6.00 -3.78
CA HIS A 101 1.50 -7.38 -3.71
C HIS A 101 2.51 -8.30 -3.02
N GLN A 102 2.01 -9.36 -2.41
CA GLN A 102 2.83 -10.44 -1.84
C GLN A 102 3.71 -11.09 -2.91
N ASP A 103 3.12 -11.43 -4.07
CA ASP A 103 3.88 -11.88 -5.24
C ASP A 103 4.19 -10.68 -6.15
N PRO A 104 5.48 -10.28 -6.28
CA PRO A 104 5.87 -9.15 -7.12
C PRO A 104 5.47 -9.31 -8.59
N ALA A 105 5.29 -10.53 -9.08
CA ALA A 105 4.88 -10.77 -10.47
C ALA A 105 3.49 -10.21 -10.78
N GLN A 106 2.63 -10.05 -9.77
CA GLN A 106 1.32 -9.42 -9.95
C GLN A 106 1.41 -7.90 -10.12
N GLY A 107 2.45 -7.28 -9.54
CA GLY A 107 2.67 -5.83 -9.59
C GLY A 107 3.63 -5.37 -10.68
N LEU A 108 4.34 -6.28 -11.37
CA LEU A 108 5.39 -5.97 -12.33
C LEU A 108 5.12 -6.57 -13.72
N ARG A 109 5.53 -5.85 -14.74
CA ARG A 109 5.58 -6.38 -16.12
C ARG A 109 6.89 -7.14 -16.31
N MET A 110 6.88 -8.45 -16.08
CA MET A 110 8.06 -9.30 -15.97
C MET A 110 8.97 -9.36 -17.21
N ALA A 111 8.44 -9.03 -18.39
CA ALA A 111 9.18 -9.01 -19.66
C ALA A 111 9.63 -7.61 -20.11
N VAL A 112 9.29 -6.57 -19.35
CA VAL A 112 9.59 -5.17 -19.64
C VAL A 112 10.70 -4.70 -18.70
N SER A 113 11.61 -3.84 -19.13
CA SER A 113 12.74 -3.39 -18.33
C SER A 113 12.33 -2.77 -16.98
N ALA A 114 13.23 -2.81 -15.99
CA ALA A 114 12.99 -2.24 -14.68
C ALA A 114 12.68 -0.73 -14.77
N GLY A 115 13.47 0.02 -15.55
CA GLY A 115 13.22 1.43 -15.77
C GLY A 115 11.86 1.73 -16.40
N ALA A 116 11.40 0.90 -17.34
CA ALA A 116 10.09 1.06 -17.93
C ALA A 116 8.95 0.66 -16.98
N ASN A 117 9.15 -0.31 -16.09
CA ASN A 117 8.20 -0.62 -15.01
C ASN A 117 7.97 0.57 -14.08
N VAL A 118 9.03 1.28 -13.69
CA VAL A 118 8.94 2.50 -12.86
C VAL A 118 8.37 3.66 -13.69
N GLY A 119 8.89 3.88 -14.90
CA GLY A 119 8.50 4.99 -15.79
C GLY A 119 7.03 4.94 -16.24
N GLU A 120 6.44 3.75 -16.36
CA GLU A 120 5.01 3.58 -16.71
C GLU A 120 4.09 4.36 -15.76
N ARG A 121 4.42 4.40 -14.47
CA ARG A 121 3.64 5.15 -13.47
C ARG A 121 3.72 6.65 -13.69
N LEU A 122 4.91 7.17 -14.03
CA LEU A 122 5.12 8.58 -14.36
C LEU A 122 4.38 8.98 -15.63
N MET A 123 4.43 8.14 -16.67
CA MET A 123 3.65 8.37 -17.89
C MET A 123 2.14 8.41 -17.60
N ALA A 124 1.66 7.55 -16.71
CA ALA A 124 0.24 7.50 -16.34
C ALA A 124 -0.25 8.78 -15.62
N VAL A 125 0.66 9.58 -15.04
CA VAL A 125 0.37 10.90 -14.43
C VAL A 125 0.80 12.07 -15.33
N GLY A 126 1.05 11.83 -16.62
CA GLY A 126 1.24 12.87 -17.63
C GLY A 126 2.69 13.22 -17.97
N TRP A 127 3.68 12.50 -17.42
CA TRP A 127 5.06 12.71 -17.86
C TRP A 127 5.26 12.19 -19.28
N ASN A 128 5.87 12.97 -20.14
CA ASN A 128 6.05 12.65 -21.56
C ASN A 128 7.49 12.79 -22.07
N HIS A 129 8.42 13.21 -21.22
CA HIS A 129 9.82 13.39 -21.59
C HIS A 129 10.65 12.18 -21.17
N TYR A 130 11.08 11.36 -22.13
CA TYR A 130 11.81 10.11 -21.88
C TYR A 130 13.03 10.27 -20.97
N GLY A 131 13.89 11.27 -21.21
CA GLY A 131 15.11 11.49 -20.40
C GLY A 131 14.78 11.73 -18.93
N ARG A 132 13.78 12.57 -18.63
CA ARG A 132 13.34 12.85 -17.25
C ARG A 132 12.70 11.62 -16.58
N ILE A 133 11.91 10.84 -17.35
CA ILE A 133 11.32 9.59 -16.84
C ILE A 133 12.44 8.59 -16.50
N ARG A 134 13.45 8.44 -17.38
CA ARG A 134 14.59 7.55 -17.13
C ARG A 134 15.43 7.99 -15.95
N GLU A 135 15.69 9.27 -15.81
CA GLU A 135 16.41 9.85 -14.66
C GLU A 135 15.68 9.57 -13.35
N ALA A 136 14.37 9.83 -13.29
CA ALA A 136 13.55 9.52 -12.12
C ALA A 136 13.54 8.01 -11.83
N ALA A 137 13.43 7.16 -12.85
CA ALA A 137 13.50 5.71 -12.68
C ALA A 137 14.87 5.27 -12.13
N SER A 138 15.97 5.86 -12.61
CA SER A 138 17.33 5.59 -12.13
C SER A 138 17.47 5.97 -10.66
N SER A 139 17.01 7.15 -10.27
CA SER A 139 17.01 7.63 -8.89
C SER A 139 16.22 6.70 -7.97
N TRP A 140 15.06 6.22 -8.40
CA TRP A 140 14.26 5.29 -7.61
C TRP A 140 14.85 3.88 -7.52
N LEU A 141 15.56 3.39 -8.56
CA LEU A 141 16.30 2.13 -8.47
C LEU A 141 17.41 2.22 -7.43
N ASP A 142 18.15 3.32 -7.41
CA ASP A 142 19.19 3.59 -6.40
C ASP A 142 18.59 3.64 -4.98
N ARG A 143 17.50 4.38 -4.78
CA ARG A 143 16.79 4.47 -3.48
C ARG A 143 16.31 3.12 -2.95
N VAL A 144 15.96 2.17 -3.83
CA VAL A 144 15.57 0.81 -3.43
C VAL A 144 16.73 -0.18 -3.50
N GLU A 145 17.98 0.30 -3.55
CA GLU A 145 19.21 -0.49 -3.58
C GLU A 145 19.24 -1.52 -4.73
N ILE A 146 18.80 -1.11 -5.91
CA ILE A 146 18.98 -1.84 -7.17
C ILE A 146 20.03 -1.08 -7.99
N GLU A 147 21.10 -1.76 -8.40
CA GLU A 147 22.14 -1.15 -9.23
C GLU A 147 21.54 -0.50 -10.48
N VAL A 148 21.85 0.78 -10.71
CA VAL A 148 21.32 1.56 -11.84
C VAL A 148 21.75 0.96 -13.19
N SER A 149 22.89 0.27 -13.25
CA SER A 149 23.34 -0.48 -14.43
C SER A 149 22.32 -1.51 -14.92
N ARG A 150 21.43 -1.97 -14.04
CA ARG A 150 20.40 -2.96 -14.34
C ARG A 150 19.05 -2.37 -14.74
N ILE A 151 18.97 -1.06 -14.99
CA ILE A 151 17.73 -0.36 -15.33
C ILE A 151 17.05 -0.92 -16.61
N ASP A 152 17.85 -1.46 -17.53
CA ASP A 152 17.37 -2.03 -18.80
C ASP A 152 17.07 -3.54 -18.69
N ASP A 153 17.40 -4.17 -17.56
CA ASP A 153 17.10 -5.57 -17.31
C ASP A 153 15.62 -5.80 -17.05
N ALA A 154 15.09 -6.93 -17.50
CA ALA A 154 13.73 -7.33 -17.20
C ALA A 154 13.61 -7.99 -15.81
N PRO A 155 12.54 -7.74 -15.01
CA PRO A 155 12.38 -8.30 -13.68
C PRO A 155 12.44 -9.83 -13.59
N ARG A 156 12.19 -10.55 -14.68
CA ARG A 156 12.38 -12.01 -14.75
C ARG A 156 13.81 -12.47 -14.42
N THR A 157 14.81 -11.58 -14.61
CA THR A 157 16.23 -11.86 -14.31
C THR A 157 16.62 -11.45 -12.88
N TYR A 158 15.69 -10.85 -12.12
CA TYR A 158 15.94 -10.36 -10.77
C TYR A 158 15.67 -11.47 -9.73
N SER A 159 16.35 -11.38 -8.58
CA SER A 159 16.00 -12.18 -7.41
C SER A 159 14.62 -11.80 -6.85
N GLY A 160 14.04 -12.62 -5.96
CA GLY A 160 12.77 -12.32 -5.30
C GLY A 160 12.80 -10.97 -4.59
N GLY A 161 13.84 -10.73 -3.78
CA GLY A 161 14.02 -9.46 -3.07
C GLY A 161 14.20 -8.25 -4.01
N MET A 162 14.92 -8.40 -5.13
CA MET A 162 15.04 -7.34 -6.13
C MET A 162 13.70 -7.03 -6.80
N ARG A 163 12.89 -8.05 -7.10
CA ARG A 163 11.54 -7.84 -7.65
C ARG A 163 10.65 -7.08 -6.66
N GLN A 164 10.74 -7.41 -5.38
CA GLN A 164 9.97 -6.73 -4.33
C GLN A 164 10.40 -5.26 -4.21
N ARG A 165 11.70 -4.98 -4.19
CA ARG A 165 12.25 -3.62 -4.21
C ARG A 165 11.83 -2.83 -5.44
N LEU A 166 11.86 -3.45 -6.61
CA LEU A 166 11.38 -2.81 -7.85
C LEU A 166 9.88 -2.51 -7.79
N GLN A 167 9.07 -3.41 -7.22
CA GLN A 167 7.65 -3.17 -7.01
C GLN A 167 7.40 -1.96 -6.10
N ILE A 168 8.19 -1.82 -5.04
CA ILE A 168 8.15 -0.65 -4.15
C ILE A 168 8.51 0.62 -4.92
N ALA A 169 9.65 0.65 -5.65
CA ALA A 169 10.06 1.79 -6.46
C ALA A 169 8.97 2.21 -7.46
N ARG A 170 8.40 1.24 -8.16
CA ARG A 170 7.29 1.46 -9.10
C ARG A 170 6.08 2.12 -8.43
N ASN A 171 5.74 1.71 -7.22
CA ASN A 171 4.59 2.26 -6.53
C ASN A 171 4.86 3.64 -5.92
N LEU A 172 6.08 3.90 -5.46
CA LEU A 172 6.43 5.13 -4.76
C LEU A 172 6.89 6.27 -5.67
N VAL A 173 7.26 5.99 -6.93
CA VAL A 173 7.77 7.02 -7.87
C VAL A 173 6.79 8.16 -8.15
N THR A 174 5.50 7.95 -7.95
CA THR A 174 4.45 8.98 -8.08
C THR A 174 4.14 9.69 -6.77
N GLU A 175 4.89 9.40 -5.69
CA GLU A 175 4.69 9.93 -4.34
C GLU A 175 3.22 9.85 -3.91
N PRO A 176 2.68 8.61 -3.82
CA PRO A 176 1.29 8.40 -3.45
C PRO A 176 1.03 8.86 -2.01
N ARG A 177 -0.21 9.24 -1.68
CA ARG A 177 -0.60 9.59 -0.31
C ARG A 177 -0.89 8.37 0.55
N LEU A 178 -1.25 7.23 -0.07
CA LEU A 178 -1.63 5.99 0.61
C LEU A 178 -1.04 4.78 -0.10
N VAL A 179 -0.44 3.87 0.66
CA VAL A 179 0.09 2.61 0.13
C VAL A 179 -0.57 1.43 0.85
N PHE A 180 -1.10 0.51 0.08
CA PHE A 180 -1.59 -0.78 0.55
C PHE A 180 -0.51 -1.84 0.32
N MET A 181 -0.22 -2.66 1.34
CA MET A 181 0.83 -3.69 1.27
C MET A 181 0.29 -5.02 1.77
N ASP A 182 0.29 -6.02 0.92
CA ASP A 182 -0.13 -7.39 1.26
C ASP A 182 1.12 -8.26 1.43
N GLU A 183 1.43 -8.65 2.67
CA GLU A 183 2.58 -9.50 3.04
C GLU A 183 3.88 -9.08 2.33
N PRO A 184 4.33 -7.81 2.45
CA PRO A 184 5.38 -7.25 1.59
C PRO A 184 6.75 -7.93 1.70
N THR A 185 6.97 -8.73 2.74
CA THR A 185 8.19 -9.50 2.98
C THR A 185 7.99 -11.00 2.84
N GLY A 186 6.78 -11.43 2.47
CA GLY A 186 6.44 -12.85 2.37
C GLY A 186 7.30 -13.60 1.35
N GLY A 187 7.76 -14.81 1.72
CA GLY A 187 8.55 -15.67 0.84
C GLY A 187 10.00 -15.22 0.60
N LEU A 188 10.51 -14.25 1.35
CA LEU A 188 11.90 -13.80 1.31
C LEU A 188 12.72 -14.45 2.43
N ASP A 189 14.01 -14.68 2.16
CA ASP A 189 14.96 -15.12 3.18
C ASP A 189 15.09 -14.07 4.29
N VAL A 190 15.34 -14.49 5.53
CA VAL A 190 15.38 -13.62 6.72
C VAL A 190 16.33 -12.42 6.55
N SER A 191 17.50 -12.61 5.96
CA SER A 191 18.46 -11.52 5.72
C SER A 191 17.97 -10.50 4.68
N VAL A 192 17.27 -10.96 3.65
CA VAL A 192 16.66 -10.11 2.61
C VAL A 192 15.45 -9.38 3.18
N GLN A 193 14.67 -10.06 4.01
CA GLN A 193 13.52 -9.47 4.71
C GLN A 193 13.96 -8.32 5.62
N ALA A 194 14.98 -8.50 6.46
CA ALA A 194 15.47 -7.46 7.35
C ALA A 194 15.88 -6.18 6.59
N ARG A 195 16.67 -6.33 5.51
CA ARG A 195 17.09 -5.19 4.67
C ARG A 195 15.91 -4.50 3.98
N LEU A 196 14.91 -5.28 3.54
CA LEU A 196 13.71 -4.72 2.91
C LEU A 196 12.88 -3.93 3.93
N LEU A 197 12.77 -4.40 5.17
CA LEU A 197 12.07 -3.70 6.25
C LEU A 197 12.74 -2.38 6.61
N ASP A 198 14.08 -2.36 6.74
CA ASP A 198 14.82 -1.12 6.97
C ASP A 198 14.61 -0.12 5.84
N LEU A 199 14.68 -0.58 4.59
CA LEU A 199 14.39 0.24 3.42
C LEU A 199 12.97 0.82 3.46
N MET A 200 11.96 -0.02 3.73
CA MET A 200 10.56 0.42 3.81
C MET A 200 10.34 1.44 4.92
N ARG A 201 10.93 1.20 6.11
CA ARG A 201 10.86 2.13 7.24
C ARG A 201 11.39 3.52 6.88
N ASN A 202 12.55 3.57 6.23
CA ASN A 202 13.17 4.82 5.80
C ASN A 202 12.29 5.53 4.77
N LEU A 203 11.83 4.82 3.72
CA LEU A 203 11.00 5.42 2.67
C LEU A 203 9.65 5.93 3.19
N VAL A 204 8.99 5.17 4.08
CA VAL A 204 7.73 5.61 4.70
C VAL A 204 7.94 6.87 5.54
N GLY A 205 9.00 6.92 6.35
CA GLY A 205 9.34 8.08 7.17
C GLY A 205 9.71 9.32 6.35
N GLU A 206 10.57 9.16 5.34
CA GLU A 206 11.00 10.26 4.46
C GLU A 206 9.86 10.89 3.66
N LEU A 207 8.96 10.06 3.16
CA LEU A 207 7.87 10.49 2.28
C LEU A 207 6.60 10.88 3.05
N GLY A 208 6.55 10.64 4.37
CA GLY A 208 5.36 10.88 5.18
C GLY A 208 4.13 10.11 4.69
N LEU A 209 4.34 8.88 4.20
CA LEU A 209 3.29 8.06 3.60
C LEU A 209 2.30 7.54 4.65
N ALA A 210 1.02 7.59 4.34
CA ALA A 210 0.06 6.72 5.03
C ALA A 210 0.12 5.31 4.42
N ALA A 211 0.04 4.27 5.25
CA ALA A 211 0.04 2.90 4.76
C ALA A 211 -0.89 1.97 5.56
N VAL A 212 -1.46 1.00 4.86
CA VAL A 212 -2.11 -0.17 5.46
C VAL A 212 -1.28 -1.41 5.08
N ILE A 213 -0.70 -2.07 6.08
CA ILE A 213 0.13 -3.25 5.91
C ILE A 213 -0.60 -4.45 6.45
N VAL A 214 -0.81 -5.46 5.63
CA VAL A 214 -1.33 -6.77 6.06
C VAL A 214 -0.15 -7.72 6.22
N THR A 215 -0.03 -8.35 7.39
CA THR A 215 1.00 -9.35 7.64
C THR A 215 0.57 -10.34 8.73
N HIS A 216 1.17 -11.52 8.75
CA HIS A 216 1.08 -12.47 9.86
C HIS A 216 2.33 -12.40 10.77
N ASP A 217 3.32 -11.59 10.40
CA ASP A 217 4.56 -11.41 11.15
C ASP A 217 4.46 -10.17 12.06
N LEU A 218 4.42 -10.40 13.37
CA LEU A 218 4.38 -9.33 14.38
C LEU A 218 5.64 -8.47 14.40
N ALA A 219 6.80 -9.02 14.02
CA ALA A 219 8.03 -8.24 13.96
C ALA A 219 7.96 -7.20 12.84
N VAL A 220 7.37 -7.56 11.69
CA VAL A 220 7.09 -6.62 10.59
C VAL A 220 6.14 -5.52 11.05
N ALA A 221 5.03 -5.89 11.72
CA ALA A 221 4.09 -4.93 12.26
C ALA A 221 4.76 -3.96 13.24
N ARG A 222 5.52 -4.48 14.22
CA ARG A 222 6.22 -3.66 15.22
C ARG A 222 7.25 -2.71 14.64
N LEU A 223 7.94 -3.12 13.59
CA LEU A 223 8.99 -2.29 12.98
C LEU A 223 8.44 -1.13 12.14
N LEU A 224 7.31 -1.36 11.46
CA LEU A 224 6.81 -0.45 10.44
C LEU A 224 5.59 0.38 10.86
N SER A 225 4.78 -0.09 11.82
CA SER A 225 3.49 0.54 12.09
C SER A 225 3.48 1.42 13.34
N HIS A 226 2.58 2.39 13.32
CA HIS A 226 2.24 3.23 14.48
C HIS A 226 1.13 2.58 15.32
N ARG A 227 0.22 1.87 14.64
CA ARG A 227 -0.93 1.20 15.25
C ARG A 227 -1.11 -0.19 14.64
N VAL A 228 -1.53 -1.12 15.49
CA VAL A 228 -1.82 -2.51 15.11
C VAL A 228 -3.31 -2.79 15.30
N MET A 229 -3.87 -3.53 14.36
CA MET A 229 -5.23 -4.08 14.40
C MET A 229 -5.13 -5.60 14.27
N VAL A 230 -5.63 -6.33 15.26
CA VAL A 230 -5.62 -7.80 15.27
C VAL A 230 -6.95 -8.33 14.71
N MET A 231 -6.86 -9.18 13.67
CA MET A 231 -8.03 -9.82 13.06
C MET A 231 -8.07 -11.32 13.36
N LYS A 232 -9.26 -11.79 13.73
CA LYS A 232 -9.57 -13.23 13.92
C LYS A 232 -10.99 -13.53 13.43
N GLY A 233 -11.13 -14.55 12.58
CA GLY A 233 -12.44 -14.99 12.07
C GLY A 233 -13.24 -13.88 11.38
N GLY A 234 -12.60 -13.00 10.63
CA GLY A 234 -13.23 -11.89 9.92
C GLY A 234 -13.59 -10.68 10.79
N ARG A 235 -13.18 -10.65 12.06
CA ARG A 235 -13.46 -9.53 12.99
C ARG A 235 -12.17 -8.93 13.51
N VAL A 236 -12.24 -7.66 13.83
CA VAL A 236 -11.22 -6.98 14.64
C VAL A 236 -11.49 -7.36 16.10
N ILE A 237 -10.50 -7.93 16.76
CA ILE A 237 -10.58 -8.34 18.17
C ILE A 237 -9.81 -7.41 19.10
N GLU A 238 -8.82 -6.69 18.56
CA GLU A 238 -7.99 -5.77 19.31
C GLU A 238 -7.45 -4.67 18.37
N THR A 239 -7.28 -3.47 18.89
CA THR A 239 -6.62 -2.35 18.21
C THR A 239 -5.92 -1.49 19.25
N GLY A 240 -4.66 -1.12 19.00
CA GLY A 240 -3.87 -0.29 19.91
C GLY A 240 -2.66 0.31 19.23
N LEU A 241 -1.92 1.15 19.95
CA LEU A 241 -0.60 1.58 19.52
C LEU A 241 0.34 0.36 19.47
N THR A 242 1.28 0.38 18.56
CA THR A 242 2.17 -0.76 18.31
C THR A 242 2.95 -1.21 19.54
N ASP A 243 3.26 -0.28 20.45
CA ASP A 243 3.95 -0.57 21.71
C ASP A 243 3.03 -1.14 22.81
N GLN A 244 1.71 -1.21 22.56
CA GLN A 244 0.70 -1.62 23.55
C GLN A 244 0.03 -2.97 23.23
N VAL A 245 0.21 -3.49 22.00
CA VAL A 245 -0.43 -4.74 21.49
C VAL A 245 0.56 -5.89 21.39
#